data_cdab8289b06cb3a3caa4db79c9585485
#
_entry.id   cdab8289b06cb3a3caa4db79c9585485
#
_cell.length_a   1.000
_cell.length_b   1.000
_cell.length_c   1.000
_cell.angle_alpha   90.00
_cell.angle_beta   90.00
_cell.angle_gamma   90.00
#
_symmetry.space_group_name_H-M   'P 1'
#
loop_
_entity.id
_entity.type
_entity.pdbx_description
1 polymer ?
#
loop_
_entity_poly.entity_id
_entity_poly.type
_entity_poly.pdbx_seq_one_letter_code
_entity_poly.pdbx_strand_id
1 'polypeptide(L)'
;MIIGILGRNIYDNFNNGQSQNVSFFCDFFVKYFSEEHTIIPCDNLNFVNTPNIDLIIHLAYVDSFSFEIFKQLYPTCKNVYIQYGHQYYMALEAFLPDRGSSVNTGGQLLLSGLDCMWISPHFESTKYFYQSICDTSVSIAPFIWKPEMITINPFTQKDYDKCHKKDIYIVEPNINILKQSLIPILIVNELWKKNPHSFNKLYIVSGNNYGAIKCFQDNFLPRIEVLHGPNLKAWYCPRAPINDIFRRPSILLSHQENLGLNYIYLEALYLKIQWVHNSPYFKDGGYYYEDKNIYQGVEKLELALKEWKAVDNSEIINNYSPDNPNVISKYKSLITDVMK
;
A
#
# COMPACT_ATOMS: atom_id res chain seq x y z
N MET A 1 -27.23 6.62 -14.77
CA MET A 1 -27.05 5.32 -14.11
C MET A 1 -26.99 5.50 -12.60
N ILE A 2 -27.37 4.47 -11.87
CA ILE A 2 -27.15 4.38 -10.42
C ILE A 2 -25.93 3.50 -10.18
N ILE A 3 -24.88 4.06 -9.56
CA ILE A 3 -23.61 3.36 -9.27
C ILE A 3 -23.52 3.17 -7.75
N GLY A 4 -23.56 1.94 -7.31
CA GLY A 4 -23.31 1.55 -5.94
C GLY A 4 -21.82 1.32 -5.70
N ILE A 5 -21.27 1.91 -4.63
CA ILE A 5 -19.89 1.69 -4.21
C ILE A 5 -19.91 0.95 -2.89
N LEU A 6 -19.50 -0.31 -2.91
CA LEU A 6 -19.54 -1.20 -1.78
C LEU A 6 -18.17 -1.30 -1.11
N GLY A 7 -18.07 -0.84 0.13
CA GLY A 7 -16.88 -0.97 0.94
C GLY A 7 -17.22 -1.39 2.35
N ARG A 8 -16.44 -2.31 2.92
CA ARG A 8 -16.59 -2.70 4.32
C ARG A 8 -16.11 -1.54 5.20
N ASN A 9 -16.98 -1.03 6.08
CA ASN A 9 -16.67 0.06 7.01
C ASN A 9 -16.23 1.37 6.31
N ILE A 10 -17.06 1.87 5.38
CA ILE A 10 -16.83 3.17 4.72
C ILE A 10 -16.60 4.30 5.73
N TYR A 11 -17.16 4.17 6.93
CA TYR A 11 -17.08 5.16 8.00
C TYR A 11 -16.10 4.80 9.13
N ASP A 12 -15.43 3.62 9.05
CA ASP A 12 -14.51 3.20 10.09
C ASP A 12 -13.12 3.77 9.81
N ASN A 13 -12.75 4.75 10.62
CA ASN A 13 -11.58 5.60 10.42
C ASN A 13 -10.26 4.82 10.24
N PHE A 14 -9.73 4.79 9.05
CA PHE A 14 -8.35 5.10 8.66
C PHE A 14 -7.20 4.32 9.32
N ASN A 15 -7.47 3.17 9.95
CA ASN A 15 -6.42 2.39 10.61
C ASN A 15 -5.61 1.49 9.67
N ASN A 16 -6.00 1.40 8.40
CA ASN A 16 -5.27 0.59 7.41
C ASN A 16 -5.45 1.14 5.97
N GLY A 17 -4.55 0.74 5.06
CA GLY A 17 -4.58 1.20 3.67
C GLY A 17 -5.84 0.80 2.90
N GLN A 18 -6.55 -0.25 3.32
CA GLN A 18 -7.81 -0.66 2.67
C GLN A 18 -8.94 0.33 2.99
N SER A 19 -9.07 0.77 4.24
CA SER A 19 -10.05 1.78 4.64
C SER A 19 -9.77 3.13 3.98
N GLN A 20 -8.50 3.51 3.83
CA GLN A 20 -8.09 4.70 3.08
C GLN A 20 -8.49 4.60 1.61
N ASN A 21 -8.26 3.45 0.96
CA ASN A 21 -8.67 3.21 -0.43
C ASN A 21 -10.17 3.41 -0.61
N VAL A 22 -10.98 2.82 0.26
CA VAL A 22 -12.44 2.93 0.20
C VAL A 22 -12.88 4.40 0.29
N SER A 23 -12.34 5.14 1.26
CA SER A 23 -12.66 6.56 1.43
C SER A 23 -12.27 7.38 0.21
N PHE A 24 -11.03 7.30 -0.24
CA PHE A 24 -10.55 8.05 -1.40
C PHE A 24 -11.36 7.76 -2.65
N PHE A 25 -11.76 6.52 -2.83
CA PHE A 25 -12.54 6.09 -3.98
C PHE A 25 -13.97 6.60 -3.95
N CYS A 26 -14.64 6.51 -2.78
CA CYS A 26 -15.99 7.06 -2.61
C CYS A 26 -16.01 8.57 -2.87
N ASP A 27 -15.09 9.32 -2.26
CA ASP A 27 -15.01 10.76 -2.46
C ASP A 27 -14.71 11.14 -3.90
N PHE A 28 -13.84 10.39 -4.57
CA PHE A 28 -13.52 10.56 -5.97
C PHE A 28 -14.75 10.38 -6.86
N PHE A 29 -15.51 9.30 -6.65
CA PHE A 29 -16.70 9.03 -7.44
C PHE A 29 -17.80 10.07 -7.18
N VAL A 30 -18.05 10.43 -5.94
CA VAL A 30 -19.00 11.48 -5.59
C VAL A 30 -18.59 12.80 -6.24
N LYS A 31 -17.33 13.19 -6.18
CA LYS A 31 -16.86 14.47 -6.72
C LYS A 31 -16.95 14.57 -8.24
N TYR A 32 -16.58 13.51 -8.97
CA TYR A 32 -16.39 13.59 -10.43
C TYR A 32 -17.46 12.91 -11.27
N PHE A 33 -18.35 12.13 -10.66
CA PHE A 33 -19.36 11.37 -11.40
C PHE A 33 -20.80 11.65 -10.98
N SER A 34 -21.04 12.39 -9.88
CA SER A 34 -22.40 12.68 -9.41
C SER A 34 -23.20 13.63 -10.32
N GLU A 35 -22.53 14.36 -11.21
CA GLU A 35 -23.24 15.17 -12.22
C GLU A 35 -23.86 14.31 -13.33
N GLU A 36 -23.23 13.18 -13.67
CA GLU A 36 -23.66 12.28 -14.76
C GLU A 36 -24.41 11.05 -14.23
N HIS A 37 -24.20 10.68 -12.95
CA HIS A 37 -24.68 9.45 -12.35
C HIS A 37 -25.14 9.67 -10.90
N THR A 38 -26.07 8.85 -10.42
CA THR A 38 -26.39 8.80 -9.00
C THR A 38 -25.38 7.88 -8.31
N ILE A 39 -24.53 8.42 -7.44
CA ILE A 39 -23.51 7.67 -6.70
C ILE A 39 -24.03 7.34 -5.31
N ILE A 40 -24.04 6.07 -4.96
CA ILE A 40 -24.51 5.57 -3.66
C ILE A 40 -23.35 4.85 -2.95
N PRO A 41 -22.65 5.53 -2.01
CA PRO A 41 -21.71 4.85 -1.12
C PRO A 41 -22.50 3.98 -0.14
N CYS A 42 -22.18 2.71 -0.05
CA CYS A 42 -22.92 1.77 0.78
C CYS A 42 -21.98 0.90 1.63
N ASP A 43 -22.39 0.63 2.86
CA ASP A 43 -21.91 -0.55 3.58
C ASP A 43 -22.74 -1.79 3.16
N ASN A 44 -22.30 -2.97 3.58
CA ASN A 44 -22.91 -4.24 3.18
C ASN A 44 -24.40 -4.41 3.59
N LEU A 45 -24.96 -3.52 4.40
CA LEU A 45 -26.29 -3.66 4.98
C LEU A 45 -27.33 -2.73 4.34
N ASN A 46 -26.90 -1.63 3.72
CA ASN A 46 -27.82 -0.59 3.22
C ASN A 46 -28.33 -0.82 1.78
N PHE A 47 -27.86 -1.85 1.09
CA PHE A 47 -28.27 -2.15 -0.29
C PHE A 47 -29.73 -2.64 -0.41
N VAL A 48 -30.25 -3.30 0.59
CA VAL A 48 -31.55 -4.01 0.53
C VAL A 48 -32.73 -3.10 0.14
N ASN A 49 -32.59 -1.79 0.31
CA ASN A 49 -33.64 -0.81 0.05
C ASN A 49 -33.36 0.10 -1.16
N THR A 50 -32.29 -0.14 -1.93
CA THR A 50 -31.95 0.71 -3.09
C THR A 50 -32.47 0.05 -4.35
N PRO A 51 -33.49 0.62 -5.04
CA PRO A 51 -33.99 0.04 -6.29
C PRO A 51 -33.04 0.33 -7.46
N ASN A 52 -32.94 -0.62 -8.39
CA ASN A 52 -32.39 -0.44 -9.76
C ASN A 52 -30.95 0.06 -9.83
N ILE A 53 -30.04 -0.58 -9.13
CA ILE A 53 -28.58 -0.30 -9.30
C ILE A 53 -28.13 -0.86 -10.64
N ASP A 54 -27.49 -0.04 -11.46
CA ASP A 54 -26.97 -0.42 -12.77
C ASP A 54 -25.56 -1.02 -12.70
N LEU A 55 -24.72 -0.48 -11.78
CA LEU A 55 -23.34 -0.89 -11.58
C LEU A 55 -23.00 -0.94 -10.10
N ILE A 56 -22.43 -2.03 -9.64
CA ILE A 56 -21.82 -2.13 -8.29
C ILE A 56 -20.30 -2.25 -8.42
N ILE A 57 -19.60 -1.38 -7.68
CA ILE A 57 -18.15 -1.41 -7.55
C ILE A 57 -17.80 -1.90 -6.14
N HIS A 58 -17.25 -3.10 -6.05
CA HIS A 58 -16.82 -3.73 -4.80
C HIS A 58 -15.40 -3.30 -4.48
N LEU A 59 -15.21 -2.51 -3.42
CA LEU A 59 -13.91 -1.94 -3.00
C LEU A 59 -13.20 -2.74 -1.90
N ALA A 60 -13.91 -3.65 -1.27
CA ALA A 60 -13.38 -4.37 -0.13
C ALA A 60 -13.71 -5.85 -0.28
N TYR A 61 -13.19 -6.62 0.66
CA TYR A 61 -13.51 -8.02 0.78
C TYR A 61 -15.02 -8.25 0.73
N VAL A 62 -15.45 -8.98 -0.30
CA VAL A 62 -16.81 -9.51 -0.41
C VAL A 62 -16.67 -11.02 -0.33
N ASP A 63 -17.30 -11.64 0.64
CA ASP A 63 -17.37 -13.09 0.68
C ASP A 63 -18.33 -13.61 -0.40
N SER A 64 -18.09 -14.84 -0.86
CA SER A 64 -18.87 -15.43 -1.95
C SER A 64 -20.37 -15.53 -1.64
N PHE A 65 -20.74 -15.72 -0.39
CA PHE A 65 -22.15 -15.80 0.01
C PHE A 65 -22.83 -14.43 -0.13
N SER A 66 -22.22 -13.36 0.38
CA SER A 66 -22.72 -12.00 0.22
C SER A 66 -22.80 -11.61 -1.27
N PHE A 67 -21.83 -12.01 -2.07
CA PHE A 67 -21.80 -11.72 -3.51
C PHE A 67 -22.96 -12.42 -4.25
N GLU A 68 -23.26 -13.68 -3.96
CA GLU A 68 -24.39 -14.39 -4.54
C GLU A 68 -25.73 -13.76 -4.14
N ILE A 69 -25.87 -13.27 -2.92
CA ILE A 69 -27.06 -12.52 -2.50
C ILE A 69 -27.22 -11.23 -3.33
N PHE A 70 -26.15 -10.49 -3.55
CA PHE A 70 -26.20 -9.29 -4.41
C PHE A 70 -26.64 -9.61 -5.84
N LYS A 71 -26.13 -10.67 -6.43
CA LYS A 71 -26.54 -11.11 -7.78
C LYS A 71 -28.02 -11.50 -7.84
N GLN A 72 -28.54 -12.10 -6.78
CA GLN A 72 -29.98 -12.43 -6.70
C GLN A 72 -30.84 -11.18 -6.54
N LEU A 73 -30.42 -10.21 -5.73
CA LEU A 73 -31.15 -8.96 -5.53
C LEU A 73 -31.11 -8.03 -6.76
N TYR A 74 -30.00 -8.06 -7.48
CA TYR A 74 -29.74 -7.18 -8.64
C TYR A 74 -29.28 -7.97 -9.86
N PRO A 75 -30.14 -8.82 -10.46
CA PRO A 75 -29.74 -9.77 -11.50
C PRO A 75 -29.27 -9.12 -12.81
N THR A 76 -29.63 -7.87 -13.06
CA THR A 76 -29.23 -7.10 -14.25
C THR A 76 -28.07 -6.13 -13.98
N CYS A 77 -27.65 -6.01 -12.72
CA CYS A 77 -26.61 -5.10 -12.33
C CYS A 77 -25.23 -5.63 -12.76
N LYS A 78 -24.41 -4.73 -13.31
CA LYS A 78 -23.00 -5.03 -13.57
C LYS A 78 -22.19 -5.04 -12.27
N ASN A 79 -21.28 -6.00 -12.14
CA ASN A 79 -20.48 -6.18 -10.95
C ASN A 79 -19.00 -6.05 -11.27
N VAL A 80 -18.35 -5.03 -10.69
CA VAL A 80 -16.91 -4.79 -10.78
C VAL A 80 -16.26 -4.98 -9.42
N TYR A 81 -15.14 -5.68 -9.39
CA TYR A 81 -14.33 -5.81 -8.17
C TYR A 81 -13.00 -5.08 -8.34
N ILE A 82 -12.62 -4.24 -7.38
CA ILE A 82 -11.31 -3.60 -7.34
C ILE A 82 -10.38 -4.35 -6.40
N GLN A 83 -9.29 -4.85 -6.96
CA GLN A 83 -8.28 -5.60 -6.24
C GLN A 83 -7.23 -4.65 -5.66
N TYR A 84 -7.20 -4.54 -4.33
CA TYR A 84 -6.23 -3.73 -3.60
C TYR A 84 -5.07 -4.52 -2.96
N GLY A 85 -5.22 -5.84 -2.83
CA GLY A 85 -4.19 -6.71 -2.27
C GLY A 85 -3.56 -7.61 -3.31
N HIS A 86 -2.39 -8.16 -3.04
CA HIS A 86 -1.71 -9.07 -3.97
C HIS A 86 -2.14 -10.52 -3.72
N GLN A 87 -3.38 -10.85 -4.08
CA GLN A 87 -4.01 -12.14 -3.78
C GLN A 87 -3.27 -13.34 -4.38
N TYR A 88 -2.61 -13.16 -5.54
CA TYR A 88 -1.78 -14.20 -6.12
C TYR A 88 -0.72 -14.72 -5.14
N TYR A 89 0.08 -13.83 -4.55
CA TYR A 89 1.11 -14.25 -3.59
C TYR A 89 0.53 -14.74 -2.28
N MET A 90 -0.58 -14.18 -1.82
CA MET A 90 -1.28 -14.67 -0.64
C MET A 90 -1.82 -16.09 -0.86
N ALA A 91 -2.32 -16.39 -2.05
CA ALA A 91 -2.75 -17.75 -2.43
C ALA A 91 -1.56 -18.73 -2.45
N LEU A 92 -0.41 -18.30 -3.03
CA LEU A 92 0.79 -19.14 -3.01
C LEU A 92 1.26 -19.44 -1.59
N GLU A 93 1.24 -18.46 -0.68
CA GLU A 93 1.57 -18.69 0.74
C GLU A 93 0.60 -19.69 1.39
N ALA A 94 -0.70 -19.59 1.07
CA ALA A 94 -1.72 -20.48 1.63
C ALA A 94 -1.58 -21.93 1.15
N PHE A 95 -1.02 -22.16 -0.05
CA PHE A 95 -0.77 -23.49 -0.58
C PHE A 95 0.46 -24.19 0.01
N LEU A 96 1.30 -23.46 0.75
CA LEU A 96 2.45 -24.09 1.40
C LEU A 96 1.98 -24.96 2.57
N PRO A 97 2.51 -26.19 2.72
CA PRO A 97 2.28 -27.01 3.89
C PRO A 97 2.57 -26.25 5.18
N ASP A 98 1.81 -26.48 6.22
CA ASP A 98 1.93 -25.86 7.54
C ASP A 98 1.53 -24.39 7.65
N ARG A 99 1.13 -23.72 6.59
CA ARG A 99 0.67 -22.31 6.62
C ARG A 99 -0.82 -22.11 6.29
N GLY A 100 -1.48 -23.11 5.74
CA GLY A 100 -2.83 -23.01 5.17
C GLY A 100 -3.93 -22.57 6.14
N SER A 101 -3.75 -22.69 7.45
CA SER A 101 -4.76 -22.30 8.43
C SER A 101 -4.66 -20.85 8.91
N SER A 102 -3.56 -20.16 8.66
CA SER A 102 -3.30 -18.82 9.17
C SER A 102 -3.54 -17.69 8.15
N VAL A 103 -3.70 -18.03 6.88
CA VAL A 103 -3.87 -17.05 5.80
C VAL A 103 -5.32 -17.08 5.32
N ASN A 104 -6.07 -16.06 5.68
CA ASN A 104 -7.47 -15.90 5.25
C ASN A 104 -7.54 -15.44 3.78
N THR A 105 -7.20 -16.34 2.85
CA THR A 105 -7.12 -16.04 1.41
C THR A 105 -8.34 -16.53 0.63
N GLY A 106 -9.16 -17.38 1.25
CA GLY A 106 -10.08 -18.25 0.50
C GLY A 106 -11.23 -17.52 -0.19
N GLY A 107 -11.74 -16.43 0.36
CA GLY A 107 -12.97 -15.84 -0.14
C GLY A 107 -12.79 -14.88 -1.32
N GLN A 108 -11.63 -14.25 -1.45
CA GLN A 108 -11.45 -13.18 -2.44
C GLN A 108 -11.06 -13.65 -3.84
N LEU A 109 -10.52 -14.85 -3.98
CA LEU A 109 -10.11 -15.41 -5.27
C LEU A 109 -11.23 -16.12 -6.02
N LEU A 110 -12.35 -16.37 -5.35
CA LEU A 110 -13.41 -17.25 -5.85
C LEU A 110 -14.68 -16.50 -6.26
N LEU A 111 -14.61 -15.21 -6.55
CA LEU A 111 -15.74 -14.45 -7.06
C LEU A 111 -15.97 -14.80 -8.52
N SER A 112 -16.85 -15.77 -8.77
CA SER A 112 -17.35 -16.06 -10.10
C SER A 112 -18.53 -15.15 -10.45
N GLY A 113 -18.63 -14.77 -11.75
CA GLY A 113 -19.73 -13.94 -12.23
C GLY A 113 -19.55 -12.45 -12.02
N LEU A 114 -18.31 -11.99 -11.89
CA LEU A 114 -17.95 -10.59 -12.09
C LEU A 114 -18.01 -10.24 -13.58
N ASP A 115 -18.48 -9.05 -13.91
CA ASP A 115 -18.40 -8.53 -15.27
C ASP A 115 -16.99 -8.03 -15.60
N CYS A 116 -16.29 -7.48 -14.61
CA CYS A 116 -14.91 -7.04 -14.75
C CYS A 116 -14.20 -7.00 -13.39
N MET A 117 -12.88 -7.22 -13.40
CA MET A 117 -12.00 -6.91 -12.27
C MET A 117 -11.09 -5.75 -12.64
N TRP A 118 -10.98 -4.77 -11.76
CA TRP A 118 -10.02 -3.68 -11.88
C TRP A 118 -8.85 -3.92 -10.95
N ILE A 119 -7.63 -3.84 -11.46
CA ILE A 119 -6.39 -4.03 -10.70
C ILE A 119 -5.51 -2.80 -10.80
N SER A 120 -4.76 -2.50 -9.75
CA SER A 120 -3.79 -1.41 -9.77
C SER A 120 -2.60 -1.72 -10.69
N PRO A 121 -1.88 -0.71 -11.23
CA PRO A 121 -0.80 -0.92 -12.20
C PRO A 121 0.30 -1.88 -11.73
N HIS A 122 0.64 -1.88 -10.45
CA HIS A 122 1.66 -2.76 -9.90
C HIS A 122 1.23 -4.25 -9.81
N PHE A 123 -0.03 -4.56 -10.11
CA PHE A 123 -0.54 -5.94 -10.23
C PHE A 123 -0.64 -6.42 -11.68
N GLU A 124 -0.23 -5.62 -12.66
CA GLU A 124 -0.36 -5.94 -14.08
C GLU A 124 0.25 -7.30 -14.45
N SER A 125 1.37 -7.67 -13.86
CA SER A 125 2.01 -8.97 -14.08
C SER A 125 1.14 -10.18 -13.70
N THR A 126 0.15 -9.99 -12.85
CA THR A 126 -0.80 -11.04 -12.42
C THR A 126 -2.17 -10.96 -13.10
N LYS A 127 -2.31 -10.09 -14.09
CA LYS A 127 -3.57 -9.88 -14.83
C LYS A 127 -4.17 -11.21 -15.34
N TYR A 128 -3.36 -12.00 -16.01
CA TYR A 128 -3.82 -13.26 -16.61
C TYR A 128 -4.15 -14.35 -15.58
N PHE A 129 -3.51 -14.31 -14.42
CA PHE A 129 -3.90 -15.16 -13.30
C PHE A 129 -5.33 -14.85 -12.85
N TYR A 130 -5.66 -13.57 -12.64
CA TYR A 130 -7.01 -13.17 -12.25
C TYR A 130 -8.04 -13.46 -13.34
N GLN A 131 -7.71 -13.22 -14.61
CA GLN A 131 -8.60 -13.59 -15.72
C GLN A 131 -8.95 -15.07 -15.71
N SER A 132 -7.95 -15.93 -15.49
CA SER A 132 -8.14 -17.38 -15.49
C SER A 132 -8.93 -17.88 -14.27
N ILE A 133 -8.62 -17.38 -13.07
CA ILE A 133 -9.21 -17.93 -11.83
C ILE A 133 -10.62 -17.40 -11.57
N CYS A 134 -10.93 -16.17 -11.99
CA CYS A 134 -12.23 -15.54 -11.78
C CYS A 134 -13.14 -15.62 -13.02
N ASP A 135 -12.66 -16.15 -14.13
CA ASP A 135 -13.37 -16.22 -15.44
C ASP A 135 -14.00 -14.87 -15.81
N THR A 136 -13.19 -13.79 -15.72
CA THR A 136 -13.66 -12.43 -15.95
C THR A 136 -12.64 -11.58 -16.69
N SER A 137 -13.08 -10.51 -17.32
CA SER A 137 -12.17 -9.50 -17.88
C SER A 137 -11.43 -8.76 -16.78
N VAL A 138 -10.16 -8.40 -17.04
CA VAL A 138 -9.32 -7.64 -16.09
C VAL A 138 -8.78 -6.40 -16.75
N SER A 139 -9.02 -5.24 -16.15
CA SER A 139 -8.54 -3.94 -16.60
C SER A 139 -7.63 -3.28 -15.58
N ILE A 140 -6.65 -2.50 -16.07
CA ILE A 140 -5.79 -1.71 -15.19
C ILE A 140 -6.51 -0.41 -14.84
N ALA A 141 -6.71 -0.18 -13.54
CA ALA A 141 -7.30 1.03 -12.99
C ALA A 141 -6.22 1.91 -12.33
N PRO A 142 -6.33 3.24 -12.41
CA PRO A 142 -5.38 4.12 -11.74
C PRO A 142 -5.34 3.89 -10.23
N PHE A 143 -4.15 4.00 -9.66
CA PHE A 143 -3.97 4.10 -8.23
C PHE A 143 -4.29 5.54 -7.79
N ILE A 144 -5.10 5.70 -6.75
CA ILE A 144 -5.54 7.02 -6.27
C ILE A 144 -4.98 7.26 -4.88
N TRP A 145 -4.47 8.47 -4.66
CA TRP A 145 -4.00 8.92 -3.35
C TRP A 145 -4.22 10.42 -3.16
N LYS A 146 -4.48 10.82 -1.91
CA LYS A 146 -4.57 12.22 -1.47
C LYS A 146 -4.03 12.40 -0.05
N PRO A 147 -3.53 13.58 0.32
CA PRO A 147 -2.84 13.81 1.59
C PRO A 147 -3.77 14.05 2.79
N GLU A 148 -5.08 13.91 2.67
CA GLU A 148 -6.07 14.31 3.70
C GLU A 148 -5.87 13.63 5.06
N MET A 149 -5.18 12.48 5.08
CA MET A 149 -4.87 11.76 6.32
C MET A 149 -3.63 12.31 7.03
N ILE A 150 -2.90 13.21 6.38
CA ILE A 150 -1.66 13.76 6.92
C ILE A 150 -2.00 15.07 7.61
N THR A 151 -1.81 15.11 8.93
CA THR A 151 -2.10 16.28 9.76
C THR A 151 -0.84 17.09 10.12
N ILE A 152 0.34 16.55 9.84
CA ILE A 152 1.62 17.22 10.05
C ILE A 152 2.05 17.97 8.77
N ASN A 153 2.78 19.06 8.94
CA ASN A 153 3.30 19.81 7.80
C ASN A 153 4.50 19.12 7.17
N PRO A 154 4.68 19.26 5.84
CA PRO A 154 5.91 18.83 5.17
C PRO A 154 7.15 19.48 5.78
N PHE A 155 8.22 18.68 5.89
CA PHE A 155 9.49 19.17 6.43
C PHE A 155 10.19 20.15 5.48
N THR A 156 10.91 21.08 6.08
CA THR A 156 11.68 22.10 5.36
C THR A 156 13.18 21.88 5.51
N GLN A 157 14.00 22.56 4.70
CA GLN A 157 15.46 22.58 4.85
C GLN A 157 15.86 22.92 6.28
N LYS A 158 15.23 23.97 6.85
CA LYS A 158 15.51 24.42 8.22
C LYS A 158 15.26 23.34 9.28
N ASP A 159 14.30 22.46 9.06
CA ASP A 159 14.03 21.36 9.98
C ASP A 159 15.13 20.29 9.90
N TYR A 160 15.62 19.99 8.69
CA TYR A 160 16.75 19.09 8.49
C TYR A 160 18.06 19.66 9.03
N ASP A 161 18.33 20.95 8.86
CA ASP A 161 19.56 21.61 9.33
C ASP A 161 19.69 21.56 10.85
N LYS A 162 18.57 21.55 11.58
CA LYS A 162 18.54 21.39 13.04
C LYS A 162 18.79 19.96 13.49
N CYS A 163 18.73 18.99 12.58
CA CYS A 163 18.81 17.57 12.89
C CYS A 163 20.21 17.03 12.59
N HIS A 164 21.13 17.11 13.57
CA HIS A 164 22.53 16.68 13.41
C HIS A 164 22.68 15.21 13.03
N LYS A 165 21.84 14.34 13.56
CA LYS A 165 21.79 12.90 13.20
C LYS A 165 20.36 12.48 12.96
N LYS A 166 20.14 11.86 11.83
CA LYS A 166 18.81 11.41 11.39
C LYS A 166 18.48 10.04 11.98
N ASP A 167 17.20 9.83 12.23
CA ASP A 167 16.66 8.51 12.52
C ASP A 167 16.32 7.78 11.22
N ILE A 168 16.41 6.46 11.24
CA ILE A 168 15.98 5.59 10.16
C ILE A 168 14.71 4.86 10.62
N TYR A 169 13.67 4.91 9.79
CA TYR A 169 12.42 4.19 9.99
C TYR A 169 12.25 3.12 8.90
N ILE A 170 11.99 1.90 9.33
CA ILE A 170 11.53 0.79 8.50
C ILE A 170 10.07 0.59 8.86
N VAL A 171 9.15 0.83 7.90
CA VAL A 171 7.71 0.82 8.13
C VAL A 171 7.07 -0.28 7.28
N GLU A 172 7.44 -1.52 7.59
CA GLU A 172 6.87 -2.71 6.94
C GLU A 172 6.03 -3.50 7.95
N PRO A 173 4.80 -3.93 7.58
CA PRO A 173 3.90 -4.60 8.53
C PRO A 173 4.33 -6.01 8.93
N ASN A 174 5.27 -6.64 8.22
CA ASN A 174 5.81 -7.97 8.51
C ASN A 174 4.76 -9.08 8.64
N ILE A 175 3.74 -9.03 7.79
CA ILE A 175 2.58 -9.95 7.83
C ILE A 175 2.57 -10.99 6.69
N ASN A 176 3.34 -10.78 5.64
CA ASN A 176 3.46 -11.65 4.47
C ASN A 176 4.81 -11.46 3.78
N ILE A 177 5.10 -12.28 2.76
CA ILE A 177 6.38 -12.22 2.02
C ILE A 177 6.60 -10.89 1.27
N LEU A 178 5.53 -10.15 0.95
CA LEU A 178 5.59 -8.96 0.13
C LEU A 178 6.07 -7.72 0.89
N LYS A 179 5.84 -7.69 2.21
CA LYS A 179 6.07 -6.54 3.08
C LYS A 179 6.91 -6.96 4.29
N GLN A 180 8.22 -7.06 4.10
CA GLN A 180 9.15 -7.56 5.09
C GLN A 180 10.28 -6.58 5.39
N SER A 181 10.61 -6.42 6.65
CA SER A 181 11.71 -5.55 7.09
C SER A 181 13.10 -6.16 6.87
N LEU A 182 13.21 -7.42 6.44
CA LEU A 182 14.50 -8.13 6.41
C LEU A 182 15.55 -7.43 5.54
N ILE A 183 15.22 -7.10 4.28
CA ILE A 183 16.14 -6.41 3.37
C ILE A 183 16.53 -5.02 3.91
N PRO A 184 15.59 -4.16 4.33
CA PRO A 184 15.92 -2.90 5.01
C PRO A 184 16.85 -3.08 6.22
N ILE A 185 16.60 -4.07 7.08
CA ILE A 185 17.45 -4.36 8.24
C ILE A 185 18.87 -4.71 7.79
N LEU A 186 19.04 -5.56 6.77
CA LEU A 186 20.35 -5.93 6.24
C LEU A 186 21.09 -4.73 5.64
N ILE A 187 20.40 -3.81 4.94
CA ILE A 187 20.99 -2.56 4.45
C ILE A 187 21.53 -1.72 5.62
N VAL A 188 20.76 -1.55 6.69
CA VAL A 188 21.21 -0.79 7.87
C VAL A 188 22.35 -1.52 8.57
N ASN A 189 22.34 -2.85 8.62
CA ASN A 189 23.41 -3.63 9.23
C ASN A 189 24.74 -3.48 8.50
N GLU A 190 24.75 -3.53 7.18
CA GLU A 190 25.96 -3.30 6.39
C GLU A 190 26.46 -1.84 6.55
N LEU A 191 25.57 -0.87 6.62
CA LEU A 191 25.95 0.51 6.95
C LEU A 191 26.54 0.61 8.38
N TRP A 192 25.93 -0.10 9.35
CA TRP A 192 26.41 -0.14 10.73
C TRP A 192 27.83 -0.69 10.84
N LYS A 193 28.12 -1.79 10.18
CA LYS A 193 29.46 -2.37 10.13
C LYS A 193 30.50 -1.39 9.58
N LYS A 194 30.12 -0.62 8.59
CA LYS A 194 30.98 0.38 7.95
C LYS A 194 31.15 1.65 8.79
N ASN A 195 30.08 2.15 9.38
CA ASN A 195 30.05 3.36 10.21
C ASN A 195 28.92 3.34 11.26
N PRO A 196 29.18 2.86 12.48
CA PRO A 196 28.18 2.78 13.54
C PRO A 196 27.63 4.12 14.02
N HIS A 197 28.27 5.23 13.64
CA HIS A 197 27.88 6.58 14.05
C HIS A 197 27.14 7.38 12.97
N SER A 198 26.84 6.77 11.82
CA SER A 198 26.24 7.43 10.67
C SER A 198 24.80 7.91 10.88
N PHE A 199 24.05 7.27 11.79
CA PHE A 199 22.66 7.63 12.12
C PHE A 199 22.43 7.67 13.63
N ASN A 200 21.29 8.21 14.07
CA ASN A 200 20.92 8.31 15.48
C ASN A 200 20.29 6.99 15.97
N LYS A 201 19.08 6.68 15.51
CA LYS A 201 18.32 5.49 15.90
C LYS A 201 17.70 4.78 14.67
N LEU A 202 17.51 3.47 14.81
CA LEU A 202 16.76 2.65 13.88
C LEU A 202 15.43 2.27 14.52
N TYR A 203 14.31 2.62 13.89
CA TYR A 203 12.99 2.20 14.31
C TYR A 203 12.42 1.18 13.32
N ILE A 204 12.05 0.00 13.82
CA ILE A 204 11.43 -1.07 13.04
C ILE A 204 9.97 -1.14 13.47
N VAL A 205 9.12 -0.49 12.71
CA VAL A 205 7.66 -0.44 12.96
C VAL A 205 7.06 -1.80 12.63
N SER A 206 6.18 -2.31 13.49
CA SER A 206 5.67 -3.68 13.44
C SER A 206 6.76 -4.78 13.55
N GLY A 207 7.93 -4.42 14.07
CA GLY A 207 9.05 -5.36 14.23
C GLY A 207 8.88 -6.37 15.35
N ASN A 208 7.95 -6.18 16.27
CA ASN A 208 7.67 -7.07 17.39
C ASN A 208 7.41 -8.52 16.94
N ASN A 209 6.89 -8.71 15.74
CA ASN A 209 6.61 -10.02 15.16
C ASN A 209 7.89 -10.86 14.97
N TYR A 210 9.05 -10.23 14.71
CA TYR A 210 10.31 -10.97 14.55
C TYR A 210 10.80 -11.64 15.84
N GLY A 211 10.53 -11.03 16.98
CA GLY A 211 10.91 -11.56 18.28
C GLY A 211 10.27 -12.93 18.62
N ALA A 212 9.16 -13.26 17.98
CA ALA A 212 8.46 -14.53 18.15
C ALA A 212 8.87 -15.61 17.12
N ILE A 213 9.64 -15.26 16.07
CA ILE A 213 9.99 -16.17 14.98
C ILE A 213 11.30 -16.88 15.30
N LYS A 214 11.23 -18.15 15.70
CA LYS A 214 12.40 -18.96 16.06
C LYS A 214 13.47 -19.00 14.96
N CYS A 215 13.07 -19.16 13.70
CA CYS A 215 13.99 -19.15 12.56
C CYS A 215 14.77 -17.83 12.45
N PHE A 216 14.12 -16.69 12.70
CA PHE A 216 14.79 -15.39 12.72
C PHE A 216 15.79 -15.28 13.86
N GLN A 217 15.40 -15.70 15.08
CA GLN A 217 16.28 -15.66 16.24
C GLN A 217 17.53 -16.55 16.09
N ASP A 218 17.34 -17.76 15.58
CA ASP A 218 18.43 -18.74 15.51
C ASP A 218 19.38 -18.48 14.32
N ASN A 219 18.86 -18.01 13.18
CA ASN A 219 19.63 -17.97 11.94
C ASN A 219 20.00 -16.56 11.46
N PHE A 220 19.19 -15.54 11.76
CA PHE A 220 19.39 -14.19 11.27
C PHE A 220 19.91 -13.24 12.35
N LEU A 221 19.25 -13.18 13.49
CA LEU A 221 19.58 -12.25 14.56
C LEU A 221 21.06 -12.29 14.96
N PRO A 222 21.73 -13.46 15.13
CA PRO A 222 23.15 -13.49 15.49
C PRO A 222 24.10 -12.86 14.47
N ARG A 223 23.64 -12.66 13.23
CA ARG A 223 24.41 -12.07 12.11
C ARG A 223 24.10 -10.59 11.86
N ILE A 224 23.15 -10.04 12.60
CA ILE A 224 22.64 -8.67 12.38
C ILE A 224 23.06 -7.80 13.56
N GLU A 225 24.29 -7.29 13.52
CA GLU A 225 24.93 -6.58 14.63
C GLU A 225 24.15 -5.35 15.10
N VAL A 226 23.47 -4.64 14.19
CA VAL A 226 22.68 -3.45 14.52
C VAL A 226 21.48 -3.75 15.44
N LEU A 227 21.05 -5.01 15.53
CA LEU A 227 19.92 -5.45 16.36
C LEU A 227 20.34 -5.95 17.75
N HIS A 228 21.62 -6.12 18.00
CA HIS A 228 22.14 -6.58 19.28
C HIS A 228 23.52 -5.94 19.57
N GLY A 229 23.95 -6.00 20.79
CA GLY A 229 25.27 -5.49 21.19
C GLY A 229 25.22 -4.28 22.13
N PRO A 230 26.38 -3.85 22.66
CA PRO A 230 26.44 -2.85 23.73
C PRO A 230 26.00 -1.45 23.35
N ASN A 231 25.98 -1.13 22.03
CA ASN A 231 25.59 0.18 21.52
C ASN A 231 24.29 0.11 20.72
N LEU A 232 23.34 -0.71 21.18
CA LEU A 232 22.06 -0.93 20.52
C LEU A 232 21.36 0.38 20.14
N LYS A 233 21.08 0.56 18.85
CA LYS A 233 20.30 1.69 18.33
C LYS A 233 18.97 1.30 17.72
N ALA A 234 18.68 0.00 17.63
CA ALA A 234 17.46 -0.52 17.04
C ALA A 234 16.34 -0.64 18.09
N TRP A 235 15.15 -0.21 17.67
CA TRP A 235 13.93 -0.20 18.49
C TRP A 235 12.81 -0.86 17.71
N TYR A 236 12.22 -1.88 18.27
CA TYR A 236 10.99 -2.47 17.76
C TYR A 236 9.80 -1.65 18.24
N CYS A 237 8.98 -1.18 17.30
CA CYS A 237 7.84 -0.33 17.59
C CYS A 237 6.55 -1.00 17.16
N PRO A 238 5.44 -0.79 17.86
CA PRO A 238 4.14 -1.18 17.37
C PRO A 238 3.78 -0.41 16.10
N ARG A 239 2.76 -0.88 15.38
CA ARG A 239 2.18 -0.14 14.27
C ARG A 239 1.61 1.19 14.78
N ALA A 240 1.86 2.26 14.04
CA ALA A 240 1.37 3.60 14.36
C ALA A 240 0.97 4.35 13.09
N PRO A 241 0.08 5.35 13.19
CA PRO A 241 -0.22 6.26 12.09
C PRO A 241 1.01 7.03 11.62
N ILE A 242 1.02 7.43 10.34
CA ILE A 242 2.12 8.20 9.74
C ILE A 242 2.45 9.48 10.51
N ASN A 243 1.42 10.17 11.02
CA ASN A 243 1.55 11.39 11.82
C ASN A 243 2.29 11.17 13.15
N ASP A 244 2.27 9.95 13.67
CA ASP A 244 2.97 9.59 14.91
C ASP A 244 4.38 9.07 14.65
N ILE A 245 4.61 8.48 13.47
CA ILE A 245 5.91 7.96 13.05
C ILE A 245 6.86 9.10 12.74
N PHE A 246 6.47 10.02 11.84
CA PHE A 246 7.33 11.07 11.34
C PHE A 246 7.11 12.42 12.06
N ARG A 247 7.53 12.49 13.33
CA ARG A 247 7.43 13.72 14.13
C ARG A 247 8.63 14.67 13.92
N ARG A 248 9.66 14.23 13.22
CA ARG A 248 10.88 14.99 12.92
C ARG A 248 11.51 14.50 11.62
N PRO A 249 12.39 15.29 11.00
CA PRO A 249 13.16 14.89 9.82
C PRO A 249 13.87 13.55 10.04
N SER A 250 13.63 12.61 9.15
CA SER A 250 14.10 11.23 9.25
C SER A 250 14.27 10.60 7.87
N ILE A 251 14.77 9.39 7.83
CA ILE A 251 14.90 8.57 6.63
C ILE A 251 13.86 7.46 6.70
N LEU A 252 13.02 7.34 5.67
CA LEU A 252 12.25 6.11 5.43
C LEU A 252 13.11 5.16 4.60
N LEU A 253 13.36 3.97 5.11
CA LEU A 253 13.97 2.89 4.35
C LEU A 253 12.94 1.79 4.14
N SER A 254 12.62 1.49 2.90
CA SER A 254 11.58 0.54 2.53
C SER A 254 12.05 -0.43 1.45
N HIS A 255 11.54 -1.65 1.53
CA HIS A 255 11.67 -2.68 0.51
C HIS A 255 10.36 -3.44 0.39
N GLN A 256 9.84 -3.56 -0.82
CA GLN A 256 8.61 -4.30 -1.06
C GLN A 256 8.76 -5.20 -2.29
N GLU A 257 8.31 -6.43 -2.15
CA GLU A 257 8.25 -7.40 -3.24
C GLU A 257 6.95 -7.19 -4.03
N ASN A 258 7.07 -6.81 -5.31
CA ASN A 258 5.92 -6.65 -6.22
C ASN A 258 4.77 -5.76 -5.71
N LEU A 259 5.05 -4.85 -4.78
CA LEU A 259 4.11 -3.86 -4.24
C LEU A 259 4.64 -2.44 -4.41
N GLY A 260 5.09 -2.11 -5.61
CA GLY A 260 5.77 -0.85 -5.92
C GLY A 260 4.91 0.40 -5.73
N LEU A 261 3.57 0.30 -5.74
CA LEU A 261 2.68 1.40 -5.35
C LEU A 261 2.17 1.18 -3.93
N ASN A 262 2.56 2.06 -3.01
CA ASN A 262 2.12 2.02 -1.62
C ASN A 262 1.90 3.44 -1.11
N TYR A 263 0.92 3.62 -0.24
CA TYR A 263 0.58 4.93 0.33
C TYR A 263 1.74 5.55 1.10
N ILE A 264 2.48 4.75 1.87
CA ILE A 264 3.64 5.25 2.63
C ILE A 264 4.66 5.98 1.74
N TYR A 265 4.76 5.62 0.46
CA TYR A 265 5.66 6.24 -0.49
C TYR A 265 5.20 7.65 -0.88
N LEU A 266 3.92 7.79 -1.18
CA LEU A 266 3.32 9.09 -1.49
C LEU A 266 3.27 9.98 -0.25
N GLU A 267 3.02 9.41 0.93
CA GLU A 267 3.10 10.10 2.22
C GLU A 267 4.52 10.63 2.49
N ALA A 268 5.54 9.82 2.25
CA ALA A 268 6.94 10.25 2.39
C ALA A 268 7.31 11.37 1.43
N LEU A 269 6.90 11.26 0.15
CA LEU A 269 7.12 12.31 -0.86
C LEU A 269 6.40 13.61 -0.48
N TYR A 270 5.15 13.53 -0.04
CA TYR A 270 4.37 14.69 0.39
C TYR A 270 5.01 15.39 1.61
N LEU A 271 5.41 14.60 2.61
CA LEU A 271 6.07 15.11 3.81
C LEU A 271 7.51 15.55 3.58
N LYS A 272 8.05 15.33 2.37
CA LYS A 272 9.45 15.59 2.01
C LYS A 272 10.45 14.84 2.89
N ILE A 273 10.08 13.63 3.32
CA ILE A 273 10.97 12.71 4.04
C ILE A 273 11.96 12.12 3.05
N GLN A 274 13.23 12.04 3.44
CA GLN A 274 14.23 11.33 2.65
C GLN A 274 13.86 9.85 2.61
N TRP A 275 13.76 9.31 1.41
CA TRP A 275 13.22 7.97 1.21
C TRP A 275 14.15 7.12 0.35
N VAL A 276 14.57 5.97 0.89
CA VAL A 276 15.39 4.96 0.22
C VAL A 276 14.53 3.74 -0.05
N HIS A 277 14.46 3.30 -1.31
CA HIS A 277 13.47 2.31 -1.74
C HIS A 277 13.85 1.55 -2.99
N ASN A 278 13.12 0.44 -3.25
CA ASN A 278 13.24 -0.38 -4.45
C ASN A 278 12.04 -0.26 -5.42
N SER A 279 11.16 0.72 -5.24
CA SER A 279 9.97 0.84 -6.10
C SER A 279 10.32 1.32 -7.51
N PRO A 280 9.98 0.56 -8.56
CA PRO A 280 10.22 0.97 -9.94
C PRO A 280 9.27 2.09 -10.42
N TYR A 281 8.17 2.34 -9.70
CA TYR A 281 7.17 3.39 -10.02
C TYR A 281 7.61 4.79 -9.57
N PHE A 282 8.64 4.87 -8.73
CA PHE A 282 9.10 6.12 -8.13
C PHE A 282 10.61 6.32 -8.31
N LYS A 283 11.20 5.82 -9.39
CA LYS A 283 12.65 5.92 -9.63
C LYS A 283 13.18 7.36 -9.57
N ASP A 284 12.34 8.31 -9.97
CA ASP A 284 12.67 9.74 -9.97
C ASP A 284 12.42 10.42 -8.62
N GLY A 285 11.82 9.71 -7.65
CA GLY A 285 11.53 10.19 -6.30
C GLY A 285 12.38 9.48 -5.26
N GLY A 286 13.02 10.23 -4.37
CA GLY A 286 13.87 9.64 -3.32
C GLY A 286 15.18 9.04 -3.83
N TYR A 287 15.63 7.99 -3.17
CA TYR A 287 16.89 7.28 -3.46
C TYR A 287 16.58 5.84 -3.83
N TYR A 288 16.48 5.58 -5.12
CA TYR A 288 16.15 4.25 -5.66
C TYR A 288 17.37 3.31 -5.63
N TYR A 289 17.16 2.06 -5.20
CA TYR A 289 18.09 0.95 -5.37
C TYR A 289 17.39 -0.23 -6.07
N GLU A 290 18.18 -1.01 -6.82
CA GLU A 290 17.65 -2.06 -7.68
C GLU A 290 17.35 -3.32 -6.87
N ASP A 291 16.12 -3.82 -7.00
CA ASP A 291 15.66 -5.10 -6.43
C ASP A 291 16.17 -5.34 -4.99
N LYS A 292 16.89 -6.44 -4.76
CA LYS A 292 17.50 -6.85 -3.47
C LYS A 292 18.97 -6.48 -3.36
N ASN A 293 19.44 -5.50 -4.10
CA ASN A 293 20.84 -5.07 -4.07
C ASN A 293 21.14 -4.29 -2.78
N ILE A 294 21.47 -5.05 -1.73
CA ILE A 294 21.74 -4.50 -0.39
C ILE A 294 22.88 -3.47 -0.44
N TYR A 295 23.95 -3.72 -1.20
CA TYR A 295 25.10 -2.80 -1.26
C TYR A 295 24.75 -1.49 -1.95
N GLN A 296 23.96 -1.52 -3.01
CA GLN A 296 23.42 -0.31 -3.61
C GLN A 296 22.47 0.41 -2.65
N GLY A 297 21.65 -0.34 -1.88
CA GLY A 297 20.82 0.20 -0.81
C GLY A 297 21.64 0.95 0.26
N VAL A 298 22.81 0.42 0.64
CA VAL A 298 23.75 1.09 1.56
C VAL A 298 24.25 2.41 0.98
N GLU A 299 24.69 2.42 -0.29
CA GLU A 299 25.15 3.65 -0.97
C GLU A 299 24.05 4.72 -0.98
N LYS A 300 22.81 4.32 -1.33
CA LYS A 300 21.66 5.23 -1.34
C LYS A 300 21.31 5.75 0.05
N LEU A 301 21.39 4.89 1.07
CA LEU A 301 21.17 5.28 2.46
C LEU A 301 22.25 6.24 2.96
N GLU A 302 23.52 6.03 2.62
CA GLU A 302 24.61 6.96 2.92
C GLU A 302 24.36 8.36 2.30
N LEU A 303 23.92 8.41 1.05
CA LEU A 303 23.56 9.65 0.38
C LEU A 303 22.40 10.35 1.10
N ALA A 304 21.33 9.63 1.41
CA ALA A 304 20.17 10.17 2.12
C ALA A 304 20.51 10.70 3.52
N LEU A 305 21.49 10.10 4.20
CA LEU A 305 21.95 10.55 5.50
C LEU A 305 22.81 11.83 5.42
N LYS A 306 23.62 11.97 4.37
CA LYS A 306 24.55 13.10 4.18
C LYS A 306 23.85 14.34 3.62
N GLU A 307 23.01 14.13 2.62
CA GLU A 307 22.42 15.21 1.84
C GLU A 307 20.90 15.21 2.03
N TRP A 308 20.35 16.35 2.41
CA TRP A 308 18.92 16.55 2.24
C TRP A 308 18.70 17.51 1.06
N LYS A 309 17.89 17.06 0.12
CA LYS A 309 17.45 17.91 -0.98
C LYS A 309 15.93 18.08 -0.85
N ALA A 310 15.48 19.32 -0.76
CA ALA A 310 14.08 19.62 -0.97
C ALA A 310 13.78 19.34 -2.45
N VAL A 311 13.26 18.15 -2.74
CA VAL A 311 12.78 17.82 -4.08
C VAL A 311 11.32 18.25 -4.16
N ASP A 312 10.98 18.93 -5.24
CA ASP A 312 9.57 19.14 -5.58
C ASP A 312 9.01 17.87 -6.17
N ASN A 313 8.23 17.16 -5.36
CA ASN A 313 7.57 15.92 -5.74
C ASN A 313 6.14 16.12 -6.24
N SER A 314 5.72 17.37 -6.48
CA SER A 314 4.33 17.71 -6.82
C SER A 314 3.87 17.03 -8.10
N GLU A 315 4.71 16.91 -9.12
CA GLU A 315 4.40 16.23 -10.37
C GLU A 315 4.17 14.72 -10.13
N ILE A 316 5.07 14.06 -9.39
CA ILE A 316 4.94 12.64 -9.06
C ILE A 316 3.64 12.38 -8.28
N ILE A 317 3.38 13.21 -7.26
CA ILE A 317 2.16 13.11 -6.44
C ILE A 317 0.91 13.35 -7.29
N ASN A 318 0.95 14.34 -8.19
CA ASN A 318 -0.17 14.68 -9.06
C ASN A 318 -0.58 13.53 -9.99
N ASN A 319 0.34 12.65 -10.39
CA ASN A 319 0.02 11.47 -11.21
C ASN A 319 -0.93 10.50 -10.49
N TYR A 320 -0.98 10.55 -9.18
CA TYR A 320 -1.86 9.71 -8.33
C TYR A 320 -3.03 10.51 -7.71
N SER A 321 -3.10 11.80 -7.99
CA SER A 321 -4.17 12.65 -7.48
C SER A 321 -5.51 12.27 -8.09
N PRO A 322 -6.59 12.18 -7.29
CA PRO A 322 -7.94 12.04 -7.82
C PRO A 322 -8.35 13.22 -8.72
N ASP A 323 -7.69 14.38 -8.59
CA ASP A 323 -7.98 15.59 -9.39
C ASP A 323 -7.25 15.58 -10.74
N ASN A 324 -6.40 14.58 -11.02
CA ASN A 324 -5.70 14.46 -12.29
C ASN A 324 -6.68 14.09 -13.42
N PRO A 325 -6.76 14.89 -14.51
CA PRO A 325 -7.68 14.63 -15.63
C PRO A 325 -7.50 13.25 -16.27
N ASN A 326 -6.28 12.72 -16.31
CA ASN A 326 -6.01 11.39 -16.86
C ASN A 326 -6.61 10.29 -15.98
N VAL A 327 -6.56 10.45 -14.65
CA VAL A 327 -7.20 9.52 -13.71
C VAL A 327 -8.71 9.52 -13.91
N ILE A 328 -9.32 10.70 -13.98
CA ILE A 328 -10.77 10.88 -14.20
C ILE A 328 -11.18 10.25 -15.53
N SER A 329 -10.51 10.61 -16.62
CA SER A 329 -10.79 10.09 -17.97
C SER A 329 -10.66 8.56 -18.03
N LYS A 330 -9.65 7.98 -17.36
CA LYS A 330 -9.47 6.53 -17.33
C LYS A 330 -10.61 5.81 -16.61
N TYR A 331 -11.08 6.34 -15.48
CA TYR A 331 -12.24 5.75 -14.80
C TYR A 331 -13.55 5.92 -15.60
N LYS A 332 -13.75 7.04 -16.31
CA LYS A 332 -14.88 7.20 -17.25
C LYS A 332 -14.86 6.12 -18.34
N SER A 333 -13.69 5.86 -18.93
CA SER A 333 -13.51 4.77 -19.90
C SER A 333 -13.81 3.41 -19.30
N LEU A 334 -13.28 3.10 -18.11
CA LEU A 334 -13.50 1.83 -17.43
C LEU A 334 -14.98 1.56 -17.16
N ILE A 335 -15.73 2.56 -16.70
CA ILE A 335 -17.19 2.45 -16.50
C ILE A 335 -17.90 2.18 -17.83
N THR A 336 -17.56 2.97 -18.86
CA THR A 336 -18.15 2.82 -20.20
C THR A 336 -17.92 1.42 -20.76
N ASP A 337 -16.74 0.85 -20.57
CA ASP A 337 -16.38 -0.47 -21.10
C ASP A 337 -17.12 -1.61 -20.38
N VAL A 338 -17.37 -1.49 -19.08
CA VAL A 338 -18.18 -2.46 -18.32
C VAL A 338 -19.65 -2.42 -18.71
N MET A 339 -20.17 -1.25 -19.08
CA MET A 339 -21.58 -1.05 -19.40
C MET A 339 -21.95 -1.42 -20.86
N LYS A 340 -20.97 -1.70 -21.71
CA LYS A 340 -21.19 -2.29 -23.06
C LYS A 340 -21.54 -3.76 -22.97
#